data_9b00cc9c36bdcf1fed3d6d93308cf38d
#
_entry.id   9b00cc9c36bdcf1fed3d6d93308cf38d
#
_cell.length_a   1.000
_cell.length_b   1.000
_cell.length_c   1.000
_cell.angle_alpha   90.00
_cell.angle_beta   90.00
_cell.angle_gamma   90.00
#
_symmetry.space_group_name_H-M   'P 1'
#
loop_
_entity.id
_entity.type
_entity.pdbx_description
1 polymer ?
#
loop_
_entity_poly.entity_id
_entity_poly.type
_entity_poly.pdbx_seq_one_letter_code
_entity_poly.pdbx_strand_id
1 'polypeptide(L)'
;MMSNSKNILIVEDEDIIRSSLRKLLERHHYSISEAVSVKAARESFNLNSFDLIISDLRLPGGPGTDLINPAGCVPVIIMTSYASLRSAVETMRQGAVDYISKPFDYDEILNSVKRVINESSEEIDLAIEENKLLMGSSPDILAILRTIHRAAPS
;
A
#
# COMPACT_ATOMS: atom_id res chain seq x y z
N MET A 1 20.32 15.72 -2.59
CA MET A 1 20.02 15.73 -2.56
C MET A 1 19.32 15.24 -2.84
N MET A 2 19.25 15.00 -2.81
CA MET A 2 18.72 14.74 -3.02
C MET A 2 17.81 14.15 -3.07
N SER A 3 17.44 14.17 -3.45
CA SER A 3 16.24 13.93 -3.31
C SER A 3 16.02 12.56 -3.27
N ASN A 4 15.49 12.06 -2.40
CA ASN A 4 15.20 10.74 -2.29
C ASN A 4 13.74 10.55 -2.39
N SER A 5 13.13 11.03 -3.43
CA SER A 5 11.73 10.85 -3.61
C SER A 5 11.42 9.38 -3.76
N LYS A 6 10.43 8.92 -3.08
CA LYS A 6 10.01 7.53 -3.21
C LYS A 6 9.09 7.41 -4.42
N ASN A 7 9.19 6.30 -5.10
CA ASN A 7 8.43 6.06 -6.32
C ASN A 7 7.20 5.21 -6.03
N ILE A 8 6.05 5.71 -6.42
CA ILE A 8 4.80 5.02 -6.18
C ILE A 8 4.10 4.81 -7.51
N LEU A 9 3.61 3.60 -7.73
CA LEU A 9 2.81 3.30 -8.91
C LEU A 9 1.35 3.25 -8.50
N ILE A 10 0.50 3.97 -9.21
CA ILE A 10 -0.94 3.94 -8.98
C ILE A 10 -1.59 3.20 -10.13
N VAL A 11 -2.34 2.14 -9.83
CA VAL A 11 -3.02 1.38 -10.85
C VAL A 11 -4.52 1.53 -10.62
N GLU A 12 -5.15 2.31 -11.47
CA GLU A 12 -6.55 2.67 -11.30
C GLU A 12 -7.12 3.04 -12.66
N ASP A 13 -8.23 2.45 -13.03
CA ASP A 13 -8.78 2.72 -14.36
C ASP A 13 -9.66 3.97 -14.40
N GLU A 14 -10.08 4.50 -13.27
CA GLU A 14 -10.88 5.72 -13.28
C GLU A 14 -9.98 6.94 -13.25
N ASP A 15 -10.06 7.75 -14.28
CA ASP A 15 -9.18 8.89 -14.43
C ASP A 15 -9.27 9.87 -13.27
N ILE A 16 -10.45 10.13 -12.79
CA ILE A 16 -10.64 11.10 -11.73
C ILE A 16 -9.97 10.66 -10.45
N ILE A 17 -10.14 9.41 -10.09
CA ILE A 17 -9.54 8.90 -8.87
C ILE A 17 -8.04 8.83 -9.01
N ARG A 18 -7.57 8.36 -10.15
CA ARG A 18 -6.13 8.25 -10.38
C ARG A 18 -5.46 9.62 -10.32
N SER A 19 -6.10 10.60 -10.94
CA SER A 19 -5.56 11.94 -10.97
C SER A 19 -5.57 12.58 -9.58
N SER A 20 -6.61 12.35 -8.81
CA SER A 20 -6.69 12.89 -7.45
C SER A 20 -5.61 12.30 -6.56
N LEU A 21 -5.40 11.01 -6.67
CA LEU A 21 -4.35 10.37 -5.88
C LEU A 21 -2.99 10.91 -6.28
N ARG A 22 -2.78 11.06 -7.56
CA ARG A 22 -1.51 11.54 -8.03
C ARG A 22 -1.21 12.93 -7.47
N LYS A 23 -2.19 13.82 -7.57
CA LYS A 23 -1.98 15.18 -7.09
C LYS A 23 -1.71 15.20 -5.59
N LEU A 24 -2.44 14.40 -4.85
CA LEU A 24 -2.26 14.34 -3.43
C LEU A 24 -0.85 13.89 -3.07
N LEU A 25 -0.41 12.82 -3.68
CA LEU A 25 0.88 12.26 -3.33
C LEU A 25 2.03 13.10 -3.85
N GLU A 26 1.88 13.70 -5.02
CA GLU A 26 2.93 14.57 -5.52
C GLU A 26 3.11 15.78 -4.61
N ARG A 27 2.04 16.23 -4.00
CA ARG A 27 2.13 17.35 -3.09
C ARG A 27 2.96 17.00 -1.87
N HIS A 28 3.07 15.73 -1.58
CA HIS A 28 3.86 15.26 -0.46
C HIS A 28 5.21 14.69 -0.91
N HIS A 29 5.62 15.09 -2.11
CA HIS A 29 6.97 14.83 -2.62
C HIS A 29 7.23 13.39 -3.02
N TYR A 30 6.19 12.64 -3.37
CA TYR A 30 6.39 11.32 -3.95
C TYR A 30 6.42 11.43 -5.48
N SER A 31 7.16 10.55 -6.11
CA SER A 31 7.20 10.47 -7.55
C SER A 31 6.18 9.45 -8.01
N ILE A 32 5.26 9.84 -8.87
CA ILE A 32 4.11 9.00 -9.21
C ILE A 32 4.15 8.54 -10.65
N SER A 33 3.89 7.25 -10.84
CA SER A 33 3.65 6.69 -12.15
C SER A 33 2.22 6.12 -12.14
N GLU A 34 1.64 5.98 -13.31
CA GLU A 34 0.24 5.56 -13.43
C GLU A 34 0.06 4.45 -14.42
N ALA A 35 -0.89 3.58 -14.15
CA ALA A 35 -1.31 2.56 -15.09
C ALA A 35 -2.79 2.35 -14.94
N VAL A 36 -3.45 1.87 -15.98
CA VAL A 36 -4.89 1.71 -15.97
C VAL A 36 -5.33 0.28 -15.75
N SER A 37 -4.41 -0.66 -15.75
CA SER A 37 -4.74 -2.07 -15.55
C SER A 37 -3.51 -2.81 -15.10
N VAL A 38 -3.70 -4.03 -14.65
CA VAL A 38 -2.59 -4.87 -14.24
C VAL A 38 -1.67 -5.13 -15.43
N LYS A 39 -2.26 -5.41 -16.59
CA LYS A 39 -1.47 -5.67 -17.75
C LYS A 39 -0.63 -4.46 -18.14
N ALA A 40 -1.24 -3.29 -18.16
CA ALA A 40 -0.53 -2.08 -18.52
C ALA A 40 0.62 -1.82 -17.53
N ALA A 41 0.37 -2.06 -16.26
CA ALA A 41 1.40 -1.86 -15.25
C ALA A 41 2.57 -2.81 -15.49
N ARG A 42 2.29 -4.06 -15.78
CA ARG A 42 3.36 -5.04 -15.94
C ARG A 42 4.14 -4.82 -17.22
N GLU A 43 3.45 -4.37 -18.26
CA GLU A 43 4.12 -4.18 -19.54
C GLU A 43 4.92 -2.88 -19.61
N SER A 44 4.46 -1.87 -18.91
CA SER A 44 5.11 -0.56 -19.03
C SER A 44 6.16 -0.31 -17.97
N PHE A 45 6.14 -1.04 -16.89
CA PHE A 45 7.02 -0.77 -15.77
C PHE A 45 7.66 -2.00 -15.20
N ASN A 46 8.79 -1.79 -14.56
CA ASN A 46 9.41 -2.85 -13.77
C ASN A 46 8.84 -2.68 -12.37
N LEU A 47 7.94 -3.55 -11.98
CA LEU A 47 7.24 -3.39 -10.71
C LEU A 47 8.17 -3.39 -9.50
N ASN A 48 9.29 -4.04 -9.63
CA ASN A 48 10.23 -4.10 -8.50
C ASN A 48 10.98 -2.80 -8.29
N SER A 49 10.84 -1.86 -9.20
CA SER A 49 11.56 -0.60 -9.07
C SER A 49 10.82 0.43 -8.24
N PHE A 50 9.61 0.12 -7.82
CA PHE A 50 8.83 1.06 -7.03
C PHE A 50 9.01 0.81 -5.55
N ASP A 51 8.69 1.83 -4.76
CA ASP A 51 8.72 1.71 -3.30
C ASP A 51 7.37 1.31 -2.77
N LEU A 52 6.34 1.50 -3.56
CA LEU A 52 4.98 1.17 -3.15
C LEU A 52 4.10 1.10 -4.39
N ILE A 53 3.11 0.21 -4.37
CA ILE A 53 2.11 0.17 -5.42
C ILE A 53 0.75 0.33 -4.75
N ILE A 54 -0.08 1.23 -5.29
CA ILE A 54 -1.45 1.39 -4.83
C ILE A 54 -2.34 0.98 -5.98
N SER A 55 -3.22 0.02 -5.77
CA SER A 55 -4.02 -0.51 -6.85
C SER A 55 -5.46 -0.69 -6.46
N ASP A 56 -6.36 -0.42 -7.40
CA ASP A 56 -7.75 -0.78 -7.21
C ASP A 56 -7.84 -2.30 -7.23
N LEU A 57 -8.77 -2.85 -6.50
CA LEU A 57 -8.96 -4.29 -6.50
C LEU A 57 -9.60 -4.75 -7.80
N ARG A 58 -10.56 -4.01 -8.29
CA ARG A 58 -11.27 -4.40 -9.50
C ARG A 58 -10.82 -3.57 -10.67
N LEU A 59 -10.08 -4.18 -11.56
CA LEU A 59 -9.54 -3.50 -12.73
C LEU A 59 -9.93 -4.27 -13.97
N PRO A 60 -9.92 -3.62 -15.13
CA PRO A 60 -10.19 -4.34 -16.37
C PRO A 60 -9.14 -5.43 -16.55
N GLY A 61 -9.59 -6.59 -16.83
CA GLY A 61 -8.66 -7.70 -17.14
C GLY A 61 -8.19 -8.48 -15.95
N GLY A 62 -8.42 -8.03 -14.74
CA GLY A 62 -7.99 -8.83 -13.59
C GLY A 62 -7.88 -8.01 -12.34
N PRO A 63 -7.88 -8.64 -11.18
CA PRO A 63 -7.86 -7.91 -9.93
C PRO A 63 -6.48 -7.34 -9.63
N GLY A 64 -6.47 -6.24 -8.88
CA GLY A 64 -5.21 -5.61 -8.51
C GLY A 64 -4.31 -6.49 -7.68
N THR A 65 -4.87 -7.50 -7.02
CA THR A 65 -4.06 -8.43 -6.25
C THR A 65 -3.13 -9.25 -7.14
N ASP A 66 -3.39 -9.28 -8.43
CA ASP A 66 -2.47 -9.96 -9.34
C ASP A 66 -1.13 -9.26 -9.43
N LEU A 67 -1.02 -8.05 -8.90
CA LEU A 67 0.26 -7.36 -8.89
C LEU A 67 1.15 -7.80 -7.75
N ILE A 68 0.60 -8.42 -6.74
CA ILE A 68 1.36 -8.72 -5.54
C ILE A 68 2.53 -9.66 -5.81
N ASN A 69 2.30 -10.74 -6.50
CA ASN A 69 3.39 -11.65 -6.79
C ASN A 69 4.48 -11.04 -7.67
N PRO A 70 4.14 -10.42 -8.79
CA PRO A 70 5.20 -9.85 -9.60
C PRO A 70 5.90 -8.66 -8.94
N ALA A 71 5.26 -8.02 -7.97
CA ALA A 71 5.90 -6.91 -7.29
C ALA A 71 7.02 -7.38 -6.37
N GLY A 72 7.00 -8.64 -5.99
CA GLY A 72 8.05 -9.17 -5.13
C GLY A 72 8.02 -8.57 -3.75
N CYS A 73 9.05 -7.84 -3.40
CA CYS A 73 9.13 -7.24 -2.09
C CYS A 73 8.44 -5.88 -2.00
N VAL A 74 7.96 -5.36 -3.09
CA VAL A 74 7.33 -4.05 -3.08
C VAL A 74 5.94 -4.18 -2.45
N PRO A 75 5.62 -3.39 -1.44
CA PRO A 75 4.31 -3.49 -0.80
C PRO A 75 3.20 -2.99 -1.71
N VAL A 76 2.03 -3.60 -1.59
CA VAL A 76 0.88 -3.24 -2.39
C VAL A 76 -0.29 -2.90 -1.49
N ILE A 77 -0.83 -1.70 -1.66
CA ILE A 77 -2.03 -1.27 -0.94
C ILE A 77 -3.20 -1.44 -1.92
N ILE A 78 -4.25 -2.08 -1.47
CA ILE A 78 -5.41 -2.32 -2.32
C ILE A 78 -6.57 -1.40 -1.92
N MET A 79 -7.22 -0.81 -2.92
CA MET A 79 -8.38 0.04 -2.71
C MET A 79 -9.57 -0.59 -3.38
N THR A 80 -10.75 -0.38 -2.87
CA THR A 80 -11.93 -0.90 -3.54
C THR A 80 -13.19 -0.18 -3.10
N SER A 81 -14.14 -0.06 -4.02
CA SER A 81 -15.46 0.47 -3.71
C SER A 81 -16.37 -0.61 -3.16
N TYR A 82 -15.91 -1.86 -3.20
CA TYR A 82 -16.73 -2.99 -2.80
C TYR A 82 -16.15 -3.68 -1.58
N ALA A 83 -15.85 -2.87 -0.58
CA ALA A 83 -15.20 -3.39 0.61
C ALA A 83 -16.12 -4.26 1.42
N SER A 84 -15.58 -5.32 1.98
CA SER A 84 -16.29 -6.19 2.89
C SER A 84 -15.25 -6.86 3.74
N LEU A 85 -15.67 -7.42 4.85
CA LEU A 85 -14.75 -8.13 5.71
C LEU A 85 -14.12 -9.30 4.99
N ARG A 86 -14.93 -10.05 4.27
CA ARG A 86 -14.42 -11.19 3.53
C ARG A 86 -13.39 -10.77 2.49
N SER A 87 -13.70 -9.71 1.76
CA SER A 87 -12.78 -9.23 0.75
C SER A 87 -11.48 -8.75 1.38
N ALA A 88 -11.58 -8.07 2.51
CA ALA A 88 -10.40 -7.59 3.19
C ALA A 88 -9.52 -8.75 3.64
N VAL A 89 -10.12 -9.76 4.24
CA VAL A 89 -9.36 -10.90 4.71
C VAL A 89 -8.66 -11.60 3.55
N GLU A 90 -9.39 -11.80 2.47
CA GLU A 90 -8.84 -12.49 1.33
C GLU A 90 -7.69 -11.68 0.72
N THR A 91 -7.86 -10.38 0.60
CA THR A 91 -6.85 -9.51 0.01
C THR A 91 -5.59 -9.52 0.87
N MET A 92 -5.75 -9.42 2.18
CA MET A 92 -4.59 -9.41 3.04
C MET A 92 -3.90 -10.76 3.06
N ARG A 93 -4.65 -11.83 2.89
CA ARG A 93 -4.05 -13.14 2.82
C ARG A 93 -3.18 -13.29 1.59
N GLN A 94 -3.54 -12.61 0.52
CA GLN A 94 -2.77 -12.69 -0.70
C GLN A 94 -1.50 -11.87 -0.61
N GLY A 95 -1.36 -11.08 0.44
CA GLY A 95 -0.12 -10.35 0.66
C GLY A 95 -0.19 -8.84 0.59
N ALA A 96 -1.38 -8.28 0.42
CA ALA A 96 -1.50 -6.82 0.43
C ALA A 96 -1.13 -6.32 1.81
N VAL A 97 -0.55 -5.13 1.86
CA VAL A 97 -0.14 -4.58 3.15
C VAL A 97 -1.21 -3.70 3.76
N ASP A 98 -2.18 -3.31 2.98
CA ASP A 98 -3.30 -2.53 3.51
C ASP A 98 -4.47 -2.63 2.56
N TYR A 99 -5.66 -2.28 3.06
CA TYR A 99 -6.89 -2.42 2.30
C TYR A 99 -7.74 -1.21 2.65
N ILE A 100 -8.05 -0.41 1.67
CA ILE A 100 -8.74 0.85 1.90
C ILE A 100 -10.02 0.90 1.09
N SER A 101 -11.13 1.27 1.72
CA SER A 101 -12.36 1.34 0.99
C SER A 101 -12.56 2.72 0.40
N LYS A 102 -13.14 2.77 -0.79
CA LYS A 102 -13.47 4.01 -1.46
C LYS A 102 -14.91 4.34 -1.13
N PRO A 103 -15.25 5.56 -0.97
CA PRO A 103 -14.39 6.74 -1.04
C PRO A 103 -13.54 6.85 0.21
N PHE A 104 -12.32 7.34 0.04
CA PHE A 104 -11.43 7.43 1.16
C PHE A 104 -11.09 8.89 1.44
N ASP A 105 -10.63 9.14 2.67
CA ASP A 105 -10.16 10.45 3.02
C ASP A 105 -8.71 10.57 2.61
N TYR A 106 -8.30 11.76 2.24
CA TYR A 106 -6.91 11.97 1.87
C TYR A 106 -5.98 11.61 3.01
N ASP A 107 -6.40 11.92 4.25
CA ASP A 107 -5.57 11.60 5.40
C ASP A 107 -5.40 10.10 5.55
N GLU A 108 -6.42 9.35 5.27
CA GLU A 108 -6.36 7.91 5.37
C GLU A 108 -5.32 7.34 4.42
N ILE A 109 -5.35 7.79 3.18
CA ILE A 109 -4.41 7.34 2.18
C ILE A 109 -3.00 7.77 2.56
N LEU A 110 -2.84 9.02 2.95
CA LEU A 110 -1.51 9.51 3.30
C LEU A 110 -0.93 8.79 4.48
N ASN A 111 -1.75 8.51 5.48
CA ASN A 111 -1.25 7.80 6.65
C ASN A 111 -0.82 6.40 6.28
N SER A 112 -1.56 5.74 5.42
CA SER A 112 -1.21 4.40 4.99
C SER A 112 0.08 4.42 4.20
N VAL A 113 0.22 5.35 3.28
CA VAL A 113 1.41 5.45 2.45
C VAL A 113 2.63 5.72 3.32
N LYS A 114 2.52 6.67 4.24
CA LYS A 114 3.65 7.01 5.08
C LYS A 114 4.04 5.85 5.97
N ARG A 115 3.06 5.17 6.53
CA ARG A 115 3.34 4.04 7.39
C ARG A 115 4.06 2.93 6.63
N VAL A 116 3.56 2.61 5.46
CA VAL A 116 4.12 1.51 4.68
C VAL A 116 5.52 1.85 4.21
N ILE A 117 5.73 3.04 3.70
CA ILE A 117 7.03 3.41 3.19
C ILE A 117 8.03 3.51 4.32
N ASN A 118 7.64 4.07 5.44
CA ASN A 118 8.56 4.17 6.55
C ASN A 118 8.89 2.80 7.12
N GLU A 119 7.94 1.93 7.17
CA GLU A 119 8.20 0.60 7.68
C GLU A 119 9.15 -0.15 6.78
N SER A 120 9.19 0.17 5.54
CA SER A 120 10.13 -0.50 4.68
C SER A 120 11.50 0.11 4.81
N SER A 121 11.68 1.19 5.54
CA SER A 121 13.00 1.74 5.64
C SER A 121 13.55 1.28 6.94
N GLU A 122 13.99 2.08 7.79
CA GLU A 122 14.60 1.56 8.89
C GLU A 122 13.93 1.83 10.13
N GLU A 123 12.77 2.23 10.10
CA GLU A 123 12.10 2.57 11.25
C GLU A 123 11.70 1.42 12.10
N ILE A 124 11.99 0.25 11.71
CA ILE A 124 11.69 -0.92 12.49
C ILE A 124 12.20 -0.83 13.91
N ASP A 125 13.35 -0.30 14.11
CA ASP A 125 13.90 -0.20 15.44
C ASP A 125 13.06 0.70 16.32
N LEU A 126 12.66 1.81 15.79
CA LEU A 126 11.85 2.71 16.55
C LEU A 126 10.51 2.10 16.88
N ALA A 127 9.96 1.40 15.95
CA ALA A 127 8.67 0.78 16.17
C ALA A 127 8.75 -0.23 17.28
N ILE A 128 9.83 -0.94 17.35
CA ILE A 128 10.02 -1.91 18.38
C ILE A 128 10.10 -1.25 19.73
N GLU A 129 10.77 -0.17 19.82
CA GLU A 129 10.86 0.53 21.06
C GLU A 129 9.53 1.07 21.51
N GLU A 130 8.81 1.61 20.61
CA GLU A 130 7.51 2.10 20.96
C GLU A 130 6.60 0.99 21.43
N ASN A 131 6.69 -0.13 20.81
CA ASN A 131 5.89 -1.24 21.22
C ASN A 131 6.22 -1.66 22.63
N LYS A 132 7.45 -1.62 22.99
CA LYS A 132 7.81 -1.97 24.32
C LYS A 132 7.19 -1.02 25.30
N LEU A 133 7.18 0.22 25.00
CA LEU A 133 6.58 1.16 25.88
C LEU A 133 5.11 0.94 26.02
N LEU A 134 4.47 0.60 24.96
CA LEU A 134 3.06 0.41 24.99
C LEU A 134 2.62 -0.92 25.46
N MET A 135 3.55 -1.76 25.65
CA MET A 135 3.22 -3.02 26.05
C MET A 135 2.30 -3.08 27.11
N GLY A 136 2.41 -2.29 27.92
CA GLY A 136 1.54 -2.34 28.98
C GLY A 136 0.16 -2.09 28.61
N SER A 137 -0.05 -1.46 27.65
CA SER A 137 -1.33 -1.06 27.40
C SER A 137 -2.00 -1.98 26.60
N SER A 138 -1.91 -2.60 26.33
CA SER A 138 -2.61 -3.30 25.68
C SER A 138 -3.05 -3.52 24.69
N PRO A 139 -3.51 -3.44 24.31
CA PRO A 139 -4.13 -3.73 23.49
C PRO A 139 -3.79 -4.24 22.45
N ASP A 140 -3.40 -4.18 22.43
CA ASP A 140 -2.93 -4.54 21.77
C ASP A 140 -3.19 -5.63 20.98
N ILE A 141 -4.06 -6.11 20.95
CA ILE A 141 -4.46 -7.06 20.10
C ILE A 141 -4.22 -6.73 18.70
N LEU A 142 -4.55 -5.54 18.33
CA LEU A 142 -4.29 -5.13 17.01
C LEU A 142 -2.86 -5.14 16.67
N ALA A 143 -2.09 -4.71 17.59
CA ALA A 143 -0.69 -4.68 17.34
C ALA A 143 -0.18 -6.07 17.15
N ILE A 144 -0.71 -6.97 17.88
CA ILE A 144 -0.28 -8.33 17.76
C ILE A 144 -0.57 -8.87 16.41
N LEU A 145 -1.73 -8.60 15.92
CA LEU A 145 -2.06 -9.09 14.62
C LEU A 145 -1.15 -8.57 13.58
N ARG A 146 -0.85 -7.32 13.63
CA ARG A 146 0.02 -6.77 12.66
C ARG A 146 1.38 -7.32 12.79
N THR A 147 1.80 -7.53 13.98
CA THR A 147 3.11 -8.06 14.18
C THR A 147 3.24 -9.40 13.58
N ILE A 148 2.28 -10.19 13.77
CA ILE A 148 2.34 -11.50 13.26
C ILE A 148 2.49 -11.52 11.79
N HIS A 149 1.70 -10.75 11.10
CA HIS A 149 1.86 -10.89 9.74
C HIS A 149 3.01 -10.12 9.19
N ARG A 150 3.54 -9.21 9.95
CA ARG A 150 4.70 -8.57 9.49
C ARG A 150 5.82 -9.52 9.58
N ALA A 151 5.82 -10.30 10.59
CA ALA A 151 6.87 -11.23 10.76
C ALA A 151 6.83 -12.23 9.68
N ALA A 152 5.70 -12.60 9.33
CA ALA A 152 5.60 -13.57 8.32
C ALA A 152 6.27 -13.19 7.09
N PRO A 153 6.02 -12.10 6.58
CA PRO A 153 6.57 -11.78 5.34
C PRO A 153 7.97 -11.55 5.45
N SER A 154 8.36 -11.33 6.49
CA SER A 154 9.65 -11.01 6.51
C SER A 154 10.36 -11.99 6.67
#